data_5e2ffba8479a33ba89ccdac8260fca0d
#
_entry.id   5e2ffba8479a33ba89ccdac8260fca0d
#
_cell.length_a   1.000
_cell.length_b   1.000
_cell.length_c   1.000
_cell.angle_alpha   90.00
_cell.angle_beta   90.00
_cell.angle_gamma   90.00
#
_symmetry.space_group_name_H-M   'P 1'
#
loop_
_entity.id
_entity.type
_entity.pdbx_description
1 polymer ?
#
loop_
_entity_poly.entity_id
_entity_poly.type
_entity_poly.pdbx_seq_one_letter_code
_entity_poly.pdbx_strand_id
1 'polypeptide(L)'
;MKRIVAVLFVLVLLTGCSGKDGDMDRAMALRSKLLAQSVQFETDITADYGSKTYTFSAQCSVDSSGNLTFTVSKPETISGISGSVSASGGKLTFDGKALSFPLMADNQITPVSAPWILMKTLRSGYLTSCGREGELLRLAIDDSYADDALHVDIWLNDKDVPIRGEILWQGRRILSQEVKNFSFV
;
A
#
# COMPACT_ATOMS: atom_id res chain seq x y z
N MET A 1 -20.94 44.97 26.37
CA MET A 1 -20.00 43.89 26.71
C MET A 1 -20.54 42.50 26.41
N LYS A 2 -21.75 42.09 26.82
CA LYS A 2 -22.30 40.72 26.54
C LYS A 2 -22.43 40.39 25.04
N ARG A 3 -22.75 41.36 24.18
CA ARG A 3 -22.89 41.14 22.73
C ARG A 3 -21.55 40.96 22.01
N ILE A 4 -20.49 41.59 22.49
CA ILE A 4 -19.13 41.48 21.92
C ILE A 4 -18.52 40.08 22.26
N VAL A 5 -18.78 39.59 23.48
CA VAL A 5 -18.33 38.25 23.90
C VAL A 5 -19.01 37.15 23.09
N ALA A 6 -20.32 37.30 22.76
CA ALA A 6 -21.04 36.34 21.93
C ALA A 6 -20.51 36.28 20.50
N VAL A 7 -20.12 37.40 19.89
CA VAL A 7 -19.54 37.47 18.54
C VAL A 7 -18.14 36.83 18.52
N LEU A 8 -17.33 37.04 19.58
CA LEU A 8 -15.99 36.44 19.69
C LEU A 8 -16.07 34.92 19.83
N PHE A 9 -17.10 34.40 20.56
CA PHE A 9 -17.31 32.95 20.74
C PHE A 9 -17.76 32.25 19.45
N VAL A 10 -18.54 32.92 18.58
CA VAL A 10 -18.95 32.40 17.26
C VAL A 10 -17.79 32.36 16.29
N LEU A 11 -16.84 33.33 16.35
CA LEU A 11 -15.66 33.34 15.48
C LEU A 11 -14.68 32.17 15.80
N VAL A 12 -14.59 31.75 17.05
CA VAL A 12 -13.70 30.64 17.46
C VAL A 12 -14.25 29.28 16.98
N LEU A 13 -15.57 29.14 16.74
CA LEU A 13 -16.17 27.91 16.24
C LEU A 13 -15.98 27.69 14.73
N LEU A 14 -15.53 28.70 13.98
CA LEU A 14 -15.33 28.63 12.54
C LEU A 14 -13.90 28.22 12.12
N THR A 15 -12.97 28.04 13.06
CA THR A 15 -11.57 27.68 12.76
C THR A 15 -11.28 26.17 12.79
N GLY A 16 -12.29 25.32 12.86
CA GLY A 16 -12.12 23.91 13.09
C GLY A 16 -12.55 23.01 11.93
N CYS A 17 -11.92 23.05 10.75
CA CYS A 17 -12.03 21.94 9.78
C CYS A 17 -11.06 22.00 8.57
N SER A 18 -9.87 22.59 8.65
CA SER A 18 -8.99 22.67 7.47
C SER A 18 -7.96 21.52 7.36
N GLY A 19 -7.89 20.61 8.34
CA GLY A 19 -6.89 19.53 8.34
C GLY A 19 -7.26 18.29 7.51
N LYS A 20 -8.54 17.99 7.40
CA LYS A 20 -8.99 16.75 6.71
C LYS A 20 -9.02 16.88 5.18
N ASP A 21 -9.34 18.05 4.65
CA ASP A 21 -9.44 18.26 3.21
C ASP A 21 -8.05 18.17 2.55
N GLY A 22 -7.03 18.75 3.16
CA GLY A 22 -5.66 18.70 2.64
C GLY A 22 -5.02 17.31 2.64
N ASP A 23 -5.34 16.46 3.60
CA ASP A 23 -4.81 15.09 3.65
C ASP A 23 -5.47 14.19 2.57
N MET A 24 -6.74 14.38 2.31
CA MET A 24 -7.45 13.72 1.21
C MET A 24 -6.87 14.16 -0.15
N ASP A 25 -6.65 15.45 -0.35
CA ASP A 25 -6.06 15.99 -1.58
C ASP A 25 -4.68 15.40 -1.86
N ARG A 26 -3.85 15.22 -0.82
CA ARG A 26 -2.54 14.56 -0.91
C ARG A 26 -2.67 13.11 -1.37
N ALA A 27 -3.60 12.35 -0.80
CA ALA A 27 -3.88 10.97 -1.19
C ALA A 27 -4.33 10.88 -2.67
N MET A 28 -5.21 11.78 -3.10
CA MET A 28 -5.70 11.81 -4.47
C MET A 28 -4.64 12.29 -5.47
N ALA A 29 -3.76 13.21 -5.08
CA ALA A 29 -2.62 13.65 -5.90
C ALA A 29 -1.61 12.50 -6.11
N LEU A 30 -1.30 11.73 -5.04
CA LEU A 30 -0.48 10.53 -5.15
C LEU A 30 -1.12 9.51 -6.12
N ARG A 31 -2.41 9.24 -5.98
CA ARG A 31 -3.16 8.33 -6.87
C ARG A 31 -3.05 8.77 -8.33
N SER A 32 -3.23 10.05 -8.61
CA SER A 32 -3.12 10.59 -9.96
C SER A 32 -1.72 10.39 -10.55
N LYS A 33 -0.67 10.59 -9.77
CA LYS A 33 0.72 10.32 -10.20
C LYS A 33 0.94 8.84 -10.48
N LEU A 34 0.46 7.95 -9.61
CA LEU A 34 0.60 6.50 -9.77
C LEU A 34 -0.14 5.96 -11.01
N LEU A 35 -1.21 6.61 -11.45
CA LEU A 35 -1.92 6.25 -12.67
C LEU A 35 -1.20 6.72 -13.93
N ALA A 36 -0.39 7.79 -13.84
CA ALA A 36 0.27 8.40 -14.98
C ALA A 36 1.72 7.93 -15.20
N GLN A 37 2.39 7.47 -14.14
CA GLN A 37 3.83 7.20 -14.15
C GLN A 37 4.14 5.79 -13.62
N SER A 38 5.23 5.23 -14.10
CA SER A 38 5.83 4.03 -13.52
C SER A 38 6.54 4.37 -12.21
N VAL A 39 6.72 3.38 -11.35
CA VAL A 39 7.43 3.54 -10.08
C VAL A 39 8.42 2.40 -9.85
N GLN A 40 9.46 2.70 -9.11
CA GLN A 40 10.43 1.72 -8.62
C GLN A 40 10.62 1.89 -7.12
N PHE A 41 10.80 0.78 -6.41
CA PHE A 41 11.04 0.77 -4.99
C PHE A 41 11.65 -0.56 -4.53
N GLU A 42 12.22 -0.55 -3.34
CA GLU A 42 12.62 -1.75 -2.62
C GLU A 42 11.62 -2.00 -1.49
N THR A 43 11.43 -3.26 -1.14
CA THR A 43 10.52 -3.60 -0.05
C THR A 43 11.03 -4.79 0.77
N ASP A 44 10.88 -4.67 2.10
CA ASP A 44 11.05 -5.79 3.02
C ASP A 44 9.65 -6.31 3.39
N ILE A 45 9.39 -7.56 3.09
CA ILE A 45 8.06 -8.18 3.24
C ILE A 45 8.10 -9.19 4.38
N THR A 46 7.08 -9.15 5.23
CA THR A 46 6.80 -10.17 6.24
C THR A 46 5.42 -10.74 6.00
N ALA A 47 5.34 -12.06 5.83
CA ALA A 47 4.09 -12.82 5.72
C ALA A 47 3.90 -13.67 6.97
N ASP A 48 2.83 -13.42 7.72
CA ASP A 48 2.48 -14.13 8.95
C ASP A 48 1.20 -14.94 8.77
N TYR A 49 1.34 -16.24 8.62
CA TYR A 49 0.22 -17.19 8.52
C TYR A 49 -0.10 -17.88 9.87
N GLY A 50 0.40 -17.35 10.99
CA GLY A 50 0.20 -17.86 12.33
C GLY A 50 1.19 -18.97 12.70
N SER A 51 1.14 -20.11 12.03
CA SER A 51 2.08 -21.22 12.27
C SER A 51 3.45 -21.03 11.61
N LYS A 52 3.54 -20.15 10.61
CA LYS A 52 4.76 -19.86 9.84
C LYS A 52 4.84 -18.39 9.49
N THR A 53 6.04 -17.82 9.63
CA THR A 53 6.36 -16.47 9.20
C THR A 53 7.48 -16.53 8.17
N TYR A 54 7.30 -15.81 7.07
CA TYR A 54 8.29 -15.67 6.00
C TYR A 54 8.71 -14.23 5.88
N THR A 55 10.01 -13.99 5.72
CA THR A 55 10.57 -12.65 5.50
C THR A 55 11.49 -12.68 4.29
N PHE A 56 11.37 -11.68 3.44
CA PHE A 56 12.26 -11.52 2.30
C PHE A 56 12.25 -10.06 1.81
N SER A 57 13.28 -9.69 1.05
CA SER A 57 13.40 -8.37 0.43
C SER A 57 13.33 -8.51 -1.09
N ALA A 58 12.71 -7.55 -1.76
CA ALA A 58 12.61 -7.52 -3.20
C ALA A 58 12.79 -6.10 -3.75
N GLN A 59 13.34 -6.02 -4.95
CA GLN A 59 13.32 -4.84 -5.81
C GLN A 59 12.09 -4.94 -6.72
N CYS A 60 11.31 -3.88 -6.80
CA CYS A 60 10.03 -3.85 -7.50
C CYS A 60 9.98 -2.70 -8.50
N SER A 61 9.34 -2.95 -9.64
CA SER A 61 8.96 -1.93 -10.61
C SER A 61 7.50 -2.14 -11.00
N VAL A 62 6.73 -1.06 -11.03
CA VAL A 62 5.32 -1.07 -11.46
C VAL A 62 5.15 -0.15 -12.64
N ASP A 63 4.62 -0.66 -13.73
CA ASP A 63 4.35 0.13 -14.93
C ASP A 63 3.08 0.99 -14.80
N SER A 64 2.86 1.91 -15.73
CA SER A 64 1.68 2.76 -15.77
C SER A 64 0.37 1.98 -15.93
N SER A 65 0.41 0.73 -16.39
CA SER A 65 -0.75 -0.17 -16.45
C SER A 65 -1.02 -0.89 -15.13
N GLY A 66 -0.10 -0.81 -14.15
CA GLY A 66 -0.22 -1.45 -12.84
C GLY A 66 0.31 -2.87 -12.77
N ASN A 67 1.05 -3.34 -13.78
CA ASN A 67 1.76 -4.60 -13.72
C ASN A 67 3.04 -4.43 -12.90
N LEU A 68 3.27 -5.34 -11.96
CA LEU A 68 4.47 -5.35 -11.15
C LEU A 68 5.46 -6.38 -11.68
N THR A 69 6.72 -6.00 -11.74
CA THR A 69 7.86 -6.92 -11.85
C THR A 69 8.69 -6.83 -10.59
N PHE A 70 9.28 -7.95 -10.17
CA PHE A 70 10.10 -7.98 -8.97
C PHE A 70 11.29 -8.92 -9.12
N THR A 71 12.33 -8.67 -8.31
CA THR A 71 13.46 -9.57 -8.10
C THR A 71 13.75 -9.66 -6.62
N VAL A 72 13.75 -10.85 -6.06
CA VAL A 72 14.07 -11.11 -4.67
C VAL A 72 15.56 -10.86 -4.45
N SER A 73 15.91 -10.09 -3.45
CA SER A 73 17.28 -9.73 -3.10
C SER A 73 17.78 -10.41 -1.81
N LYS A 74 16.86 -10.76 -0.91
CA LYS A 74 17.18 -11.45 0.38
C LYS A 74 16.06 -12.41 0.74
N PRO A 75 16.36 -13.48 1.53
CA PRO A 75 17.69 -13.95 1.90
C PRO A 75 18.44 -14.53 0.69
N GLU A 76 19.74 -14.79 0.85
CA GLU A 76 20.60 -15.29 -0.22
C GLU A 76 20.11 -16.62 -0.84
N THR A 77 19.46 -17.46 -0.03
CA THR A 77 18.92 -18.77 -0.44
C THR A 77 17.83 -18.68 -1.52
N ILE A 78 17.15 -17.54 -1.66
CA ILE A 78 16.11 -17.30 -2.68
C ILE A 78 16.41 -16.05 -3.51
N SER A 79 17.58 -15.44 -3.33
CA SER A 79 17.99 -14.29 -4.13
C SER A 79 18.08 -14.64 -5.61
N GLY A 80 17.66 -13.70 -6.48
CA GLY A 80 17.62 -13.88 -7.92
C GLY A 80 16.31 -14.49 -8.44
N ILE A 81 15.41 -14.99 -7.56
CA ILE A 81 14.04 -15.30 -7.98
C ILE A 81 13.42 -14.00 -8.50
N SER A 82 12.94 -14.02 -9.72
CA SER A 82 12.25 -12.89 -10.34
C SER A 82 10.85 -13.27 -10.77
N GLY A 83 10.02 -12.28 -11.06
CA GLY A 83 8.68 -12.56 -11.51
C GLY A 83 7.88 -11.32 -11.84
N SER A 84 6.62 -11.56 -12.18
CA SER A 84 5.63 -10.51 -12.43
C SER A 84 4.31 -10.87 -11.76
N VAL A 85 3.57 -9.82 -11.38
CA VAL A 85 2.24 -9.93 -10.79
C VAL A 85 1.31 -8.95 -11.48
N SER A 86 0.12 -9.41 -11.82
CA SER A 86 -0.96 -8.63 -12.43
C SER A 86 -2.32 -9.04 -11.87
N ALA A 87 -3.39 -8.44 -12.32
CA ALA A 87 -4.76 -8.82 -11.93
C ALA A 87 -5.11 -10.28 -12.27
N SER A 88 -4.46 -10.86 -13.28
CA SER A 88 -4.69 -12.26 -13.70
C SER A 88 -3.88 -13.29 -12.92
N GLY A 89 -3.04 -12.86 -11.97
CA GLY A 89 -2.15 -13.73 -11.20
C GLY A 89 -0.68 -13.38 -11.38
N GLY A 90 0.19 -14.27 -10.92
CA GLY A 90 1.62 -14.05 -10.94
C GLY A 90 2.39 -15.14 -11.68
N LYS A 91 3.62 -14.82 -12.04
CA LYS A 91 4.60 -15.70 -12.64
C LYS A 91 5.93 -15.52 -11.94
N LEU A 92 6.51 -16.63 -11.48
CA LEU A 92 7.88 -16.69 -10.95
C LEU A 92 8.82 -17.26 -12.01
N THR A 93 10.03 -16.76 -12.01
CA THR A 93 11.11 -17.28 -12.86
C THR A 93 12.35 -17.48 -12.00
N PHE A 94 12.89 -18.69 -12.05
CA PHE A 94 14.12 -19.07 -11.36
C PHE A 94 14.87 -20.13 -12.16
N ASP A 95 16.15 -19.93 -12.36
CA ASP A 95 17.01 -20.84 -13.12
C ASP A 95 16.43 -21.24 -14.49
N GLY A 96 15.90 -20.25 -15.23
CA GLY A 96 15.31 -20.45 -16.55
C GLY A 96 13.96 -21.17 -16.56
N LYS A 97 13.41 -21.55 -15.39
CA LYS A 97 12.10 -22.18 -15.23
C LYS A 97 11.06 -21.16 -14.80
N ALA A 98 9.86 -21.27 -15.33
CA ALA A 98 8.75 -20.39 -14.99
C ALA A 98 7.61 -21.18 -14.34
N LEU A 99 7.06 -20.63 -13.25
CA LEU A 99 5.91 -21.14 -12.51
C LEU A 99 4.84 -20.07 -12.41
N SER A 100 3.62 -20.37 -12.81
CA SER A 100 2.47 -19.50 -12.57
C SER A 100 1.86 -19.77 -11.19
N PHE A 101 1.37 -18.71 -10.54
CA PHE A 101 0.71 -18.83 -9.24
C PHE A 101 -0.50 -17.89 -9.17
N PRO A 102 -1.56 -18.25 -8.44
CA PRO A 102 -2.66 -17.34 -8.15
C PRO A 102 -2.24 -16.31 -7.09
N LEU A 103 -2.93 -15.17 -7.05
CA LEU A 103 -2.71 -14.16 -5.99
C LEU A 103 -3.08 -14.72 -4.60
N MET A 104 -4.06 -15.60 -4.57
CA MET A 104 -4.51 -16.31 -3.36
C MET A 104 -4.57 -17.81 -3.66
N ALA A 105 -4.03 -18.63 -2.76
CA ALA A 105 -4.08 -20.08 -2.79
C ALA A 105 -4.37 -20.62 -1.39
N ASP A 106 -5.26 -21.61 -1.27
CA ASP A 106 -5.64 -22.25 0.00
C ASP A 106 -6.03 -21.24 1.10
N ASN A 107 -6.81 -20.20 0.73
CA ASN A 107 -7.19 -19.09 1.60
C ASN A 107 -5.99 -18.30 2.17
N GLN A 108 -4.86 -18.31 1.50
CA GLN A 108 -3.67 -17.54 1.85
C GLN A 108 -3.23 -16.68 0.67
N ILE A 109 -2.90 -15.43 0.95
CA ILE A 109 -2.34 -14.54 -0.06
C ILE A 109 -0.89 -14.94 -0.30
N THR A 110 -0.52 -15.08 -1.57
CA THR A 110 0.86 -15.37 -1.95
C THR A 110 1.79 -14.22 -1.53
N PRO A 111 2.86 -14.45 -0.75
CA PRO A 111 3.66 -13.36 -0.16
C PRO A 111 4.25 -12.39 -1.18
N VAL A 112 4.68 -12.87 -2.33
CA VAL A 112 5.25 -12.04 -3.41
C VAL A 112 4.21 -11.14 -4.10
N SER A 113 2.92 -11.30 -3.77
CA SER A 113 1.85 -10.41 -4.25
C SER A 113 1.73 -9.13 -3.40
N ALA A 114 2.33 -9.08 -2.21
CA ALA A 114 2.17 -7.94 -1.30
C ALA A 114 2.49 -6.57 -1.94
N PRO A 115 3.61 -6.39 -2.68
CA PRO A 115 3.92 -5.12 -3.32
C PRO A 115 2.90 -4.75 -4.40
N TRP A 116 2.38 -5.74 -5.14
CA TRP A 116 1.37 -5.51 -6.16
C TRP A 116 0.03 -5.12 -5.53
N ILE A 117 -0.40 -5.79 -4.45
CA ILE A 117 -1.63 -5.45 -3.72
C ILE A 117 -1.55 -4.02 -3.20
N LEU A 118 -0.43 -3.63 -2.58
CA LEU A 118 -0.20 -2.26 -2.11
C LEU A 118 -0.40 -1.25 -3.23
N MET A 119 0.26 -1.46 -4.36
CA MET A 119 0.24 -0.52 -5.48
C MET A 119 -1.12 -0.50 -6.20
N LYS A 120 -1.74 -1.67 -6.41
CA LYS A 120 -3.10 -1.77 -6.97
C LYS A 120 -4.10 -1.01 -6.10
N THR A 121 -4.02 -1.21 -4.78
CA THR A 121 -4.96 -0.60 -3.82
C THR A 121 -4.76 0.91 -3.75
N LEU A 122 -3.53 1.41 -3.73
CA LEU A 122 -3.24 2.85 -3.84
C LEU A 122 -3.81 3.47 -5.12
N ARG A 123 -3.72 2.77 -6.25
CA ARG A 123 -4.16 3.27 -7.56
C ARG A 123 -5.68 3.29 -7.71
N SER A 124 -6.39 2.27 -7.20
CA SER A 124 -7.79 2.05 -7.54
C SER A 124 -8.68 1.52 -6.42
N GLY A 125 -8.16 1.30 -5.20
CA GLY A 125 -8.96 0.84 -4.07
C GLY A 125 -9.89 1.91 -3.51
N TYR A 126 -10.81 1.49 -2.65
CA TYR A 126 -11.81 2.34 -2.02
C TYR A 126 -11.27 2.92 -0.73
N LEU A 127 -10.95 4.22 -0.72
CA LEU A 127 -10.43 4.90 0.44
C LEU A 127 -11.52 5.02 1.51
N THR A 128 -11.39 4.26 2.58
CA THR A 128 -12.37 4.22 3.69
C THR A 128 -12.04 5.24 4.77
N SER A 129 -10.76 5.53 4.99
CA SER A 129 -10.35 6.63 5.85
C SER A 129 -8.99 7.20 5.45
N CYS A 130 -8.79 8.47 5.82
CA CYS A 130 -7.55 9.21 5.63
C CYS A 130 -7.32 10.06 6.88
N GLY A 131 -6.13 9.97 7.48
CA GLY A 131 -5.83 10.73 8.69
C GLY A 131 -4.39 10.59 9.14
N ARG A 132 -4.00 11.41 10.11
CA ARG A 132 -2.64 11.47 10.64
C ARG A 132 -2.42 10.45 11.75
N GLU A 133 -1.29 9.76 11.67
CA GLU A 133 -0.75 8.92 12.74
C GLU A 133 0.68 9.39 13.03
N GLY A 134 0.83 10.25 14.04
CA GLY A 134 2.06 11.00 14.25
C GLY A 134 2.35 11.95 13.08
N GLU A 135 3.52 11.83 12.49
CA GLU A 135 3.94 12.62 11.32
C GLU A 135 3.50 11.99 9.99
N LEU A 136 3.02 10.76 10.01
CA LEU A 136 2.66 10.02 8.81
C LEU A 136 1.19 10.24 8.44
N LEU A 137 0.90 10.20 7.16
CA LEU A 137 -0.46 10.14 6.64
C LEU A 137 -0.85 8.69 6.45
N ARG A 138 -1.81 8.20 7.25
CA ARG A 138 -2.36 6.85 7.11
C ARG A 138 -3.58 6.87 6.21
N LEU A 139 -3.58 5.99 5.24
CA LEU A 139 -4.70 5.69 4.35
C LEU A 139 -5.21 4.29 4.67
N ALA A 140 -6.49 4.16 4.94
CA ALA A 140 -7.16 2.87 5.05
C ALA A 140 -7.99 2.65 3.78
N ILE A 141 -7.73 1.56 3.07
CA ILE A 141 -8.26 1.34 1.72
C ILE A 141 -8.73 -0.12 1.59
N ASP A 142 -9.93 -0.32 1.09
CA ASP A 142 -10.42 -1.65 0.73
C ASP A 142 -10.21 -1.91 -0.76
N ASP A 143 -9.82 -3.13 -1.12
CA ASP A 143 -9.51 -3.48 -2.51
C ASP A 143 -10.77 -3.74 -3.36
N SER A 144 -11.91 -3.98 -2.71
CA SER A 144 -13.22 -4.21 -3.32
C SER A 144 -14.36 -3.89 -2.34
N TYR A 145 -15.61 -4.02 -2.77
CA TYR A 145 -16.82 -3.94 -1.92
C TYR A 145 -17.33 -5.31 -1.47
N ALA A 146 -16.57 -6.37 -1.71
CA ALA A 146 -16.95 -7.72 -1.32
C ALA A 146 -16.79 -7.93 0.20
N ASP A 147 -17.56 -8.85 0.77
CA ASP A 147 -17.49 -9.18 2.20
C ASP A 147 -16.12 -9.75 2.60
N ASP A 148 -15.37 -10.32 1.65
CA ASP A 148 -14.03 -10.86 1.81
C ASP A 148 -12.92 -9.92 1.27
N ALA A 149 -13.23 -8.63 1.11
CA ALA A 149 -12.28 -7.62 0.66
C ALA A 149 -11.01 -7.60 1.52
N LEU A 150 -9.89 -7.34 0.87
CA LEU A 150 -8.64 -7.03 1.57
C LEU A 150 -8.69 -5.61 2.07
N HIS A 151 -8.43 -5.44 3.38
CA HIS A 151 -8.18 -4.14 3.95
C HIS A 151 -6.69 -3.83 3.93
N VAL A 152 -6.30 -2.67 3.43
CA VAL A 152 -4.90 -2.27 3.30
C VAL A 152 -4.67 -0.93 3.98
N ASP A 153 -3.86 -0.94 5.02
CA ASP A 153 -3.36 0.26 5.66
C ASP A 153 -2.04 0.67 5.04
N ILE A 154 -1.91 1.94 4.68
CA ILE A 154 -0.72 2.47 4.01
C ILE A 154 -0.29 3.77 4.68
N TRP A 155 0.98 3.88 5.03
CA TRP A 155 1.55 5.08 5.62
C TRP A 155 2.43 5.80 4.60
N LEU A 156 2.12 7.08 4.42
CA LEU A 156 2.89 8.00 3.59
C LEU A 156 3.73 8.92 4.47
N ASN A 157 4.93 9.25 4.01
CA ASN A 157 5.76 10.26 4.65
C ASN A 157 5.37 11.70 4.24
N ASP A 158 6.16 12.67 4.64
CA ASP A 158 6.01 14.10 4.32
C ASP A 158 6.11 14.43 2.83
N LYS A 159 6.73 13.55 2.03
CA LYS A 159 6.86 13.66 0.57
C LYS A 159 5.73 12.94 -0.20
N ASP A 160 4.70 12.48 0.49
CA ASP A 160 3.59 11.71 -0.08
C ASP A 160 4.00 10.40 -0.78
N VAL A 161 5.09 9.77 -0.33
CA VAL A 161 5.49 8.46 -0.82
C VAL A 161 5.21 7.38 0.22
N PRO A 162 4.77 6.19 -0.18
CA PRO A 162 4.52 5.09 0.73
C PRO A 162 5.84 4.62 1.36
N ILE A 163 5.82 4.42 2.68
CA ILE A 163 6.96 3.89 3.45
C ILE A 163 6.61 2.58 4.17
N ARG A 164 5.32 2.29 4.33
CA ARG A 164 4.83 1.08 5.00
C ARG A 164 3.47 0.71 4.45
N GLY A 165 3.19 -0.60 4.39
CA GLY A 165 1.88 -1.15 4.08
C GLY A 165 1.58 -2.37 4.94
N GLU A 166 0.31 -2.52 5.34
CA GLU A 166 -0.21 -3.70 6.02
C GLU A 166 -1.43 -4.20 5.28
N ILE A 167 -1.50 -5.50 5.03
CA ILE A 167 -2.62 -6.13 4.35
C ILE A 167 -3.31 -7.05 5.36
N LEU A 168 -4.58 -6.75 5.59
CA LEU A 168 -5.43 -7.48 6.50
C LEU A 168 -6.49 -8.26 5.71
N TRP A 169 -6.74 -9.47 6.12
CA TRP A 169 -7.83 -10.29 5.63
C TRP A 169 -8.64 -10.80 6.80
N GLN A 170 -9.97 -10.60 6.75
CA GLN A 170 -10.88 -10.93 7.84
C GLN A 170 -10.43 -10.36 9.20
N GLY A 171 -9.95 -9.11 9.19
CA GLY A 171 -9.49 -8.39 10.38
C GLY A 171 -8.12 -8.83 10.93
N ARG A 172 -7.47 -9.82 10.32
CA ARG A 172 -6.14 -10.27 10.71
C ARG A 172 -5.09 -9.74 9.73
N ARG A 173 -4.03 -9.10 10.23
CA ARG A 173 -2.87 -8.74 9.42
C ARG A 173 -2.12 -10.00 9.02
N ILE A 174 -2.00 -10.23 7.72
CA ILE A 174 -1.34 -11.38 7.14
C ILE A 174 -0.06 -11.03 6.41
N LEU A 175 0.04 -9.80 5.87
CA LEU A 175 1.23 -9.30 5.22
C LEU A 175 1.55 -7.91 5.76
N SER A 176 2.82 -7.62 5.96
CA SER A 176 3.33 -6.28 6.19
C SER A 176 4.55 -6.04 5.32
N GLN A 177 4.77 -4.79 4.93
CA GLN A 177 5.91 -4.42 4.12
C GLN A 177 6.41 -3.02 4.46
N GLU A 178 7.72 -2.89 4.50
CA GLU A 178 8.42 -1.61 4.57
C GLU A 178 8.88 -1.24 3.17
N VAL A 179 8.60 -0.01 2.74
CA VAL A 179 8.94 0.48 1.40
C VAL A 179 10.09 1.45 1.49
N LYS A 180 11.10 1.26 0.65
CA LYS A 180 12.34 2.04 0.61
C LYS A 180 12.63 2.48 -0.82
N ASN A 181 13.38 3.56 -0.96
CA ASN A 181 13.88 4.05 -2.25
C ASN A 181 12.77 4.25 -3.30
N PHE A 182 11.58 4.64 -2.84
CA PHE A 182 10.44 4.85 -3.73
C PHE A 182 10.68 6.03 -4.65
N SER A 183 10.54 5.82 -5.96
CA SER A 183 10.73 6.84 -6.97
C SER A 183 9.78 6.65 -8.15
N PHE A 184 9.33 7.76 -8.72
CA PHE A 184 8.63 7.80 -10.01
C PHE A 184 9.65 7.79 -11.14
N VAL A 185 9.32 7.10 -12.25
CA VAL A 185 10.19 6.89 -13.40
C VAL A 185 9.45 7.28 -14.68
#